data_e5a00efb1c584b3c8261deb5434d2445
#
_entry.id   e5a00efb1c584b3c8261deb5434d2445
#
_cell.length_a   1.000
_cell.length_b   1.000
_cell.length_c   1.000
_cell.angle_alpha   90.00
_cell.angle_beta   90.00
_cell.angle_gamma   90.00
#
_symmetry.space_group_name_H-M   'P 1'
#
loop_
_entity.id
_entity.type
_entity.pdbx_description
1 polymer ?
#
loop_
_entity_poly.entity_id
_entity_poly.type
_entity_poly.pdbx_seq_one_letter_code
_entity_poly.pdbx_strand_id
1 'polypeptide(L)'
;PMGFDSFGMPAENAAMSEGGHPHDITERNMASITQQIKRMGFSYDWSRTLKSHDPRYYKWNQWFFTKFFESGLAKREFAPVNWCESCNTVLANEQVKAGRCWRCNGPVEQKGMSQWFIDLPSYAQELHDGLDAIKFPEHVKSLQRDWLGRSEGADIMFQVVDSDISFNVFTTRPDTLFGATFVTLAPEHPLSQQLVEGTEFETDWKALHDEVVNMSEFDRIKNMNKKKGVFSGRYAAHPLTGEKIPIWFGNFVIATYGTGGVMAVPAHDERDHDFAKMYE
;
A
#
# COMPACT_ATOMS: atom_id res chain seq x y z
N PRO A 1 7.19 32.17 -13.29
CA PRO A 1 6.56 32.19 -11.96
C PRO A 1 7.33 31.36 -10.94
N MET A 2 7.07 31.61 -9.67
CA MET A 2 7.60 30.83 -8.55
C MET A 2 6.45 30.37 -7.67
N GLY A 3 6.46 29.10 -7.24
CA GLY A 3 5.46 28.54 -6.33
C GLY A 3 6.11 27.97 -5.08
N PHE A 4 5.49 28.22 -3.93
CA PHE A 4 5.86 27.61 -2.66
C PHE A 4 4.76 26.64 -2.25
N ASP A 5 5.12 25.37 -2.11
CA ASP A 5 4.28 24.36 -1.49
C ASP A 5 4.48 24.45 0.03
N SER A 6 3.62 25.24 0.65
CA SER A 6 3.84 25.79 1.99
C SER A 6 2.85 25.30 3.04
N PHE A 7 1.95 24.38 2.69
CA PHE A 7 1.15 23.63 3.64
C PHE A 7 1.90 22.38 4.13
N GLY A 8 1.54 21.89 5.28
CA GLY A 8 1.89 20.58 5.77
C GLY A 8 2.58 20.54 7.11
N MET A 9 2.85 19.34 7.59
CA MET A 9 3.42 19.04 8.89
C MET A 9 4.82 19.64 9.16
N PRO A 10 5.70 19.90 8.19
CA PRO A 10 6.98 20.53 8.47
C PRO A 10 6.86 21.90 9.13
N ALA A 11 5.91 22.73 8.69
CA ALA A 11 5.65 24.04 9.31
C ALA A 11 5.08 23.90 10.72
N GLU A 12 4.19 22.95 10.94
CA GLU A 12 3.64 22.66 12.27
C GLU A 12 4.72 22.16 13.23
N ASN A 13 5.61 21.25 12.76
CA ASN A 13 6.73 20.74 13.55
C ASN A 13 7.69 21.85 13.98
N ALA A 14 8.03 22.75 13.05
CA ALA A 14 8.86 23.89 13.34
C ALA A 14 8.19 24.81 14.40
N ALA A 15 6.88 25.06 14.25
CA ALA A 15 6.13 25.85 15.22
C ALA A 15 6.08 25.22 16.63
N MET A 16 5.95 23.90 16.69
CA MET A 16 5.98 23.17 17.98
C MET A 16 7.36 23.22 18.63
N SER A 17 8.44 23.16 17.84
CA SER A 17 9.81 23.14 18.38
C SER A 17 10.36 24.53 18.71
N GLU A 18 10.05 25.55 17.91
CA GLU A 18 10.56 26.92 18.07
C GLU A 18 9.64 27.80 18.93
N GLY A 19 8.40 27.38 19.12
CA GLY A 19 7.33 28.21 19.65
C GLY A 19 6.86 29.24 18.62
N GLY A 20 5.55 29.38 18.43
CA GLY A 20 4.98 30.34 17.49
C GLY A 20 3.87 29.75 16.62
N HIS A 21 3.43 30.55 15.63
CA HIS A 21 2.39 30.13 14.71
C HIS A 21 2.99 29.58 13.40
N PRO A 22 2.51 28.45 12.85
CA PRO A 22 3.02 27.85 11.61
C PRO A 22 3.08 28.82 10.45
N HIS A 23 2.08 29.71 10.29
CA HIS A 23 2.03 30.73 9.27
C HIS A 23 3.25 31.67 9.31
N ASP A 24 3.61 32.17 10.49
CA ASP A 24 4.69 33.18 10.64
C ASP A 24 6.06 32.54 10.36
N ILE A 25 6.25 31.31 10.80
CA ILE A 25 7.46 30.53 10.50
C ILE A 25 7.58 30.28 9.01
N THR A 26 6.49 29.89 8.35
CA THR A 26 6.44 29.62 6.92
C THR A 26 6.76 30.88 6.13
N GLU A 27 6.14 32.01 6.46
CA GLU A 27 6.42 33.31 5.77
C GLU A 27 7.87 33.73 5.96
N ARG A 28 8.43 33.62 7.16
CA ARG A 28 9.84 33.92 7.45
C ARG A 28 10.77 33.02 6.60
N ASN A 29 10.50 31.75 6.53
CA ASN A 29 11.33 30.80 5.78
C ASN A 29 11.24 31.04 4.27
N MET A 30 10.07 31.32 3.74
CA MET A 30 9.89 31.67 2.32
C MET A 30 10.60 32.98 1.95
N ALA A 31 10.59 33.97 2.84
CA ALA A 31 11.34 35.20 2.62
C ALA A 31 12.86 34.92 2.55
N SER A 32 13.38 34.09 3.45
CA SER A 32 14.79 33.66 3.46
C SER A 32 15.15 32.90 2.18
N ILE A 33 14.34 31.88 1.79
CA ILE A 33 14.54 31.11 0.57
C ILE A 33 14.52 32.02 -0.67
N THR A 34 13.56 32.94 -0.74
CA THR A 34 13.47 33.92 -1.84
C THR A 34 14.74 34.75 -1.96
N GLN A 35 15.28 35.23 -0.85
CA GLN A 35 16.52 36.00 -0.82
C GLN A 35 17.72 35.17 -1.32
N GLN A 36 17.82 33.92 -0.88
CA GLN A 36 18.88 33.00 -1.30
C GLN A 36 18.83 32.71 -2.81
N ILE A 37 17.62 32.39 -3.33
CA ILE A 37 17.41 32.12 -4.75
C ILE A 37 17.76 33.35 -5.60
N LYS A 38 17.36 34.56 -5.18
CA LYS A 38 17.73 35.80 -5.85
C LYS A 38 19.25 36.02 -5.89
N ARG A 39 19.95 35.69 -4.78
CA ARG A 39 21.43 35.78 -4.73
C ARG A 39 22.12 34.80 -5.68
N MET A 40 21.50 33.64 -5.95
CA MET A 40 21.99 32.66 -6.94
C MET A 40 21.75 33.08 -8.39
N GLY A 41 21.02 34.17 -8.64
CA GLY A 41 20.77 34.70 -9.98
C GLY A 41 19.67 33.97 -10.77
N PHE A 42 18.78 33.24 -10.12
CA PHE A 42 17.66 32.59 -10.82
C PHE A 42 16.69 33.64 -11.38
N SER A 43 16.30 33.48 -12.65
CA SER A 43 15.47 34.40 -13.42
C SER A 43 13.97 34.12 -13.24
N TYR A 44 13.47 34.12 -12.01
CA TYR A 44 12.04 34.01 -11.76
C TYR A 44 11.34 35.38 -11.84
N ASP A 45 10.13 35.38 -12.38
CA ASP A 45 9.23 36.53 -12.25
C ASP A 45 8.57 36.50 -10.85
N TRP A 46 9.17 37.20 -9.92
CA TRP A 46 8.74 37.27 -8.52
C TRP A 46 7.39 37.95 -8.33
N SER A 47 6.91 38.74 -9.32
CA SER A 47 5.56 39.34 -9.30
C SER A 47 4.47 38.27 -9.46
N ARG A 48 4.85 37.11 -10.02
CA ARG A 48 4.00 35.93 -10.23
C ARG A 48 4.31 34.80 -9.26
N THR A 49 4.48 35.15 -7.99
CA THR A 49 4.69 34.21 -6.91
C THR A 49 3.37 33.76 -6.32
N LEU A 50 3.22 32.45 -6.10
CA LEU A 50 2.07 31.88 -5.41
C LEU A 50 2.52 31.06 -4.19
N LYS A 51 1.61 30.89 -3.25
CA LYS A 51 1.81 30.15 -2.00
C LYS A 51 0.60 29.25 -1.80
N SER A 52 0.82 27.97 -1.56
CA SER A 52 -0.29 27.02 -1.41
C SER A 52 -1.15 27.29 -0.16
N HIS A 53 -0.60 27.92 0.87
CA HIS A 53 -1.33 28.31 2.07
C HIS A 53 -2.08 29.65 1.99
N ASP A 54 -1.94 30.41 0.88
CA ASP A 54 -2.72 31.64 0.67
C ASP A 54 -4.18 31.28 0.39
N PRO A 55 -5.16 31.89 1.12
CA PRO A 55 -6.60 31.66 0.86
C PRO A 55 -7.03 31.89 -0.60
N ARG A 56 -6.38 32.82 -1.29
CA ARG A 56 -6.63 33.08 -2.71
C ARG A 56 -6.24 31.90 -3.59
N TYR A 57 -5.31 31.06 -3.14
CA TYR A 57 -4.88 29.85 -3.81
C TYR A 57 -5.69 28.64 -3.35
N TYR A 58 -5.72 28.30 -2.05
CA TYR A 58 -6.33 27.05 -1.58
C TYR A 58 -7.86 27.01 -1.71
N LYS A 59 -8.54 28.15 -1.90
CA LYS A 59 -9.97 28.15 -2.27
C LYS A 59 -10.25 27.28 -3.51
N TRP A 60 -9.29 27.17 -4.42
CA TRP A 60 -9.43 26.33 -5.60
C TRP A 60 -9.28 24.84 -5.27
N ASN A 61 -8.42 24.47 -4.31
CA ASN A 61 -8.36 23.10 -3.80
C ASN A 61 -9.68 22.71 -3.15
N GLN A 62 -10.29 23.62 -2.39
CA GLN A 62 -11.62 23.41 -1.79
C GLN A 62 -12.71 23.28 -2.86
N TRP A 63 -12.62 24.07 -3.92
CA TRP A 63 -13.55 23.98 -5.05
C TRP A 63 -13.40 22.63 -5.78
N PHE A 64 -12.18 22.17 -6.06
CA PHE A 64 -11.92 20.87 -6.67
C PHE A 64 -12.45 19.74 -5.77
N PHE A 65 -12.18 19.79 -4.48
CA PHE A 65 -12.69 18.80 -3.52
C PHE A 65 -14.24 18.73 -3.59
N THR A 66 -14.90 19.88 -3.62
CA THR A 66 -16.36 19.94 -3.73
C THR A 66 -16.83 19.29 -5.03
N LYS A 67 -16.14 19.52 -6.15
CA LYS A 67 -16.46 18.90 -7.44
C LYS A 67 -16.22 17.38 -7.41
N PHE A 68 -15.15 16.91 -6.80
CA PHE A 68 -14.91 15.48 -6.63
C PHE A 68 -15.99 14.82 -5.76
N PHE A 69 -16.44 15.50 -4.72
CA PHE A 69 -17.52 15.01 -3.87
C PHE A 69 -18.85 14.96 -4.64
N GLU A 70 -19.22 16.03 -5.34
CA GLU A 70 -20.44 16.12 -6.17
C GLU A 70 -20.48 15.04 -7.27
N SER A 71 -19.34 14.69 -7.84
CA SER A 71 -19.21 13.66 -8.87
C SER A 71 -19.13 12.22 -8.31
N GLY A 72 -19.09 12.06 -6.98
CA GLY A 72 -18.93 10.75 -6.34
C GLY A 72 -17.49 10.23 -6.35
N LEU A 73 -16.52 11.01 -6.84
CA LEU A 73 -15.12 10.63 -6.86
C LEU A 73 -14.48 10.69 -5.47
N ALA A 74 -14.87 11.69 -4.65
CA ALA A 74 -14.46 11.75 -3.24
C ALA A 74 -15.51 11.06 -2.37
N LYS A 75 -15.08 10.06 -1.61
CA LYS A 75 -15.93 9.23 -0.73
C LYS A 75 -15.39 9.27 0.68
N ARG A 76 -16.29 9.18 1.65
CA ARG A 76 -15.90 9.03 3.04
C ARG A 76 -16.16 7.61 3.51
N GLU A 77 -15.11 6.91 3.86
CA GLU A 77 -15.15 5.50 4.23
C GLU A 77 -14.45 5.27 5.57
N PHE A 78 -14.84 4.20 6.27
CA PHE A 78 -14.16 3.75 7.46
C PHE A 78 -13.05 2.78 7.06
N ALA A 79 -11.82 3.16 7.35
CA ALA A 79 -10.66 2.35 6.98
C ALA A 79 -9.57 2.39 8.06
N PRO A 80 -8.71 1.37 8.14
CA PRO A 80 -7.56 1.41 9.01
C PRO A 80 -6.56 2.46 8.54
N VAL A 81 -6.05 3.23 9.49
CA VAL A 81 -5.01 4.26 9.25
C VAL A 81 -3.89 4.09 10.26
N ASN A 82 -2.68 4.49 9.88
CA ASN A 82 -1.55 4.53 10.81
C ASN A 82 -1.78 5.64 11.82
N TRP A 83 -1.89 5.29 13.09
CA TRP A 83 -2.13 6.23 14.19
C TRP A 83 -0.93 6.29 15.13
N CYS A 84 -0.49 7.49 15.43
CA CYS A 84 0.50 7.73 16.48
C CYS A 84 -0.17 8.35 17.70
N GLU A 85 -0.28 7.59 18.78
CA GLU A 85 -0.91 8.07 20.02
C GLU A 85 -0.14 9.25 20.63
N SER A 86 1.19 9.17 20.68
CA SER A 86 2.03 10.23 21.24
C SER A 86 1.93 11.57 20.49
N CYS A 87 1.73 11.52 19.17
CA CYS A 87 1.55 12.73 18.34
C CYS A 87 0.07 13.08 18.13
N ASN A 88 -0.85 12.20 18.55
CA ASN A 88 -2.30 12.32 18.36
C ASN A 88 -2.66 12.66 16.90
N THR A 89 -2.08 11.89 15.95
CA THR A 89 -2.23 12.18 14.51
C THR A 89 -2.21 10.92 13.65
N VAL A 90 -2.85 11.01 12.50
CA VAL A 90 -2.74 10.02 11.42
C VAL A 90 -1.42 10.24 10.68
N LEU A 91 -0.79 9.14 10.28
CA LEU A 91 0.47 9.13 9.54
C LEU A 91 0.27 8.51 8.15
N ALA A 92 0.90 9.11 7.14
CA ALA A 92 1.07 8.46 5.84
C ALA A 92 2.04 7.27 5.95
N ASN A 93 1.98 6.34 5.02
CA ASN A 93 2.85 5.14 5.04
C ASN A 93 4.33 5.50 5.08
N GLU A 94 4.76 6.54 4.36
CA GLU A 94 6.15 7.03 4.31
C GLU A 94 6.62 7.62 5.65
N GLN A 95 5.69 7.96 6.52
CA GLN A 95 5.94 8.53 7.85
C GLN A 95 6.06 7.46 8.95
N VAL A 96 5.87 6.19 8.59
CA VAL A 96 6.06 5.04 9.49
C VAL A 96 7.34 4.32 9.09
N LYS A 97 8.29 4.21 10.01
CA LYS A 97 9.57 3.51 9.79
C LYS A 97 9.72 2.40 10.80
N ALA A 98 9.75 1.16 10.32
CA ALA A 98 9.85 -0.03 11.19
C ALA A 98 8.79 -0.04 12.32
N GLY A 99 7.53 0.28 11.99
CA GLY A 99 6.42 0.34 12.96
C GLY A 99 6.48 1.54 13.92
N ARG A 100 7.33 2.52 13.64
CA ARG A 100 7.52 3.70 14.49
C ARG A 100 7.24 5.01 13.78
N CYS A 101 6.74 5.97 14.52
CA CYS A 101 6.47 7.32 14.05
C CYS A 101 7.78 8.05 13.71
N TRP A 102 7.88 8.60 12.51
CA TRP A 102 9.04 9.36 12.03
C TRP A 102 9.36 10.60 12.88
N ARG A 103 8.34 11.14 13.61
CA ARG A 103 8.43 12.35 14.42
C ARG A 103 8.90 12.07 15.86
N CYS A 104 8.18 11.20 16.58
CA CYS A 104 8.41 10.98 18.02
C CYS A 104 9.09 9.63 18.31
N ASN A 105 9.28 8.79 17.29
CA ASN A 105 9.79 7.42 17.40
C ASN A 105 8.94 6.50 18.30
N GLY A 106 7.71 6.92 18.64
CA GLY A 106 6.74 6.10 19.37
C GLY A 106 6.16 5.00 18.48
N PRO A 107 5.52 3.97 19.07
CA PRO A 107 4.85 2.93 18.30
C PRO A 107 3.70 3.52 17.46
N VAL A 108 3.45 2.92 16.31
CA VAL A 108 2.33 3.25 15.43
C VAL A 108 1.37 2.07 15.42
N GLU A 109 0.10 2.36 15.57
CA GLU A 109 -0.97 1.37 15.60
C GLU A 109 -1.90 1.54 14.40
N GLN A 110 -2.55 0.46 13.97
CA GLN A 110 -3.63 0.52 13.00
C GLN A 110 -4.94 0.88 13.72
N LYS A 111 -5.52 2.03 13.38
CA LYS A 111 -6.75 2.51 14.00
C LYS A 111 -7.81 2.72 12.94
N GLY A 112 -8.98 2.07 13.11
CA GLY A 112 -10.12 2.31 12.24
C GLY A 112 -10.66 3.72 12.40
N MET A 113 -10.68 4.49 11.31
CA MET A 113 -11.17 5.87 11.31
C MET A 113 -11.93 6.18 10.02
N SER A 114 -12.90 7.09 10.12
CA SER A 114 -13.57 7.63 8.94
C SER A 114 -12.65 8.63 8.23
N GLN A 115 -12.28 8.31 7.00
CA GLN A 115 -11.34 9.08 6.17
C GLN A 115 -11.94 9.41 4.79
N TRP A 116 -11.38 10.43 4.14
CA TRP A 116 -11.68 10.75 2.77
C TRP A 116 -10.77 9.97 1.82
N PHE A 117 -11.38 9.38 0.81
CA PHE A 117 -10.72 8.67 -0.29
C PHE A 117 -11.10 9.29 -1.62
N ILE A 118 -10.14 9.34 -2.53
CA ILE A 118 -10.37 9.69 -3.94
C ILE A 118 -10.34 8.39 -4.75
N ASP A 119 -11.43 8.09 -5.46
CA ASP A 119 -11.57 6.87 -6.26
C ASP A 119 -10.78 6.97 -7.58
N LEU A 120 -9.45 6.97 -7.44
CA LEU A 120 -8.54 6.96 -8.58
C LEU A 120 -8.59 5.66 -9.39
N PRO A 121 -8.77 4.46 -8.77
CA PRO A 121 -8.83 3.20 -9.51
C PRO A 121 -9.91 3.16 -10.60
N SER A 122 -11.03 3.86 -10.45
CA SER A 122 -12.06 3.93 -11.48
C SER A 122 -11.59 4.58 -12.80
N TYR A 123 -10.51 5.36 -12.76
CA TYR A 123 -9.87 5.99 -13.93
C TYR A 123 -8.61 5.28 -14.40
N ALA A 124 -8.21 4.20 -13.75
CA ALA A 124 -6.91 3.55 -14.02
C ALA A 124 -6.77 3.13 -15.48
N GLN A 125 -7.82 2.58 -16.10
CA GLN A 125 -7.81 2.16 -17.50
C GLN A 125 -7.70 3.36 -18.44
N GLU A 126 -8.49 4.42 -18.21
CA GLU A 126 -8.44 5.64 -19.03
C GLU A 126 -7.08 6.33 -18.94
N LEU A 127 -6.51 6.41 -17.74
CA LEU A 127 -5.17 6.95 -17.50
C LEU A 127 -4.10 6.11 -18.22
N HIS A 128 -4.19 4.77 -18.16
CA HIS A 128 -3.27 3.87 -18.83
C HIS A 128 -3.28 4.08 -20.34
N ASP A 129 -4.45 4.05 -20.95
CA ASP A 129 -4.62 4.17 -22.41
C ASP A 129 -4.27 5.59 -22.89
N GLY A 130 -4.55 6.61 -22.10
CA GLY A 130 -4.20 7.99 -22.38
C GLY A 130 -2.69 8.25 -22.49
N LEU A 131 -1.84 7.40 -21.90
CA LEU A 131 -0.38 7.54 -22.00
C LEU A 131 0.14 7.44 -23.43
N ASP A 132 -0.55 6.71 -24.32
CA ASP A 132 -0.14 6.57 -25.70
C ASP A 132 -0.37 7.84 -26.51
N ALA A 133 -1.36 8.65 -26.12
CA ALA A 133 -1.71 9.90 -26.79
C ALA A 133 -0.82 11.10 -26.42
N ILE A 134 -0.09 11.01 -25.30
CA ILE A 134 0.73 12.13 -24.80
C ILE A 134 2.19 12.02 -25.25
N LYS A 135 2.83 13.21 -25.43
CA LYS A 135 4.24 13.30 -25.87
C LYS A 135 5.21 13.32 -24.69
N PHE A 136 5.05 12.40 -23.75
CA PHE A 136 6.00 12.23 -22.66
C PHE A 136 7.16 11.30 -23.08
N PRO A 137 8.35 11.47 -22.48
CA PRO A 137 9.44 10.53 -22.66
C PRO A 137 9.01 9.11 -22.25
N GLU A 138 9.49 8.08 -22.97
CA GLU A 138 9.05 6.70 -22.73
C GLU A 138 9.33 6.20 -21.30
N HIS A 139 10.45 6.59 -20.70
CA HIS A 139 10.73 6.22 -19.32
C HIS A 139 9.69 6.77 -18.32
N VAL A 140 9.14 7.98 -18.60
CA VAL A 140 8.07 8.57 -17.76
C VAL A 140 6.76 7.82 -17.95
N LYS A 141 6.43 7.44 -19.19
CA LYS A 141 5.24 6.63 -19.47
C LYS A 141 5.34 5.24 -18.82
N SER A 142 6.52 4.62 -18.86
CA SER A 142 6.76 3.33 -18.20
C SER A 142 6.53 3.42 -16.69
N LEU A 143 7.11 4.43 -16.03
CA LEU A 143 6.91 4.65 -14.59
C LEU A 143 5.43 4.86 -14.22
N GLN A 144 4.67 5.56 -15.08
CA GLN A 144 3.23 5.75 -14.85
C GLN A 144 2.43 4.47 -15.08
N ARG A 145 2.77 3.65 -16.10
CA ARG A 145 2.14 2.34 -16.30
C ARG A 145 2.42 1.40 -15.12
N ASP A 146 3.65 1.36 -14.66
CA ASP A 146 4.05 0.57 -13.50
C ASP A 146 3.30 1.01 -12.23
N TRP A 147 3.13 2.33 -12.04
CA TRP A 147 2.37 2.88 -10.91
C TRP A 147 0.88 2.55 -10.99
N LEU A 148 0.27 2.59 -12.18
CA LEU A 148 -1.13 2.20 -12.39
C LEU A 148 -1.33 0.69 -12.16
N GLY A 149 -0.29 -0.11 -12.38
CA GLY A 149 -0.25 -1.52 -11.98
C GLY A 149 -1.28 -2.40 -12.69
N ARG A 150 -1.60 -2.11 -13.98
CA ARG A 150 -2.50 -2.98 -14.74
C ARG A 150 -1.93 -4.39 -14.79
N SER A 151 -2.69 -5.34 -14.31
CA SER A 151 -2.35 -6.76 -14.28
C SER A 151 -3.45 -7.57 -14.97
N GLU A 152 -3.07 -8.38 -15.93
CA GLU A 152 -3.99 -9.31 -16.61
C GLU A 152 -3.67 -10.73 -16.18
N GLY A 153 -4.70 -11.50 -15.85
CA GLY A 153 -4.53 -12.86 -15.35
C GLY A 153 -5.85 -13.59 -15.25
N ALA A 154 -5.84 -14.68 -14.50
CA ALA A 154 -7.01 -15.50 -14.26
C ALA A 154 -7.19 -15.76 -12.75
N ASP A 155 -8.44 -15.81 -12.34
CA ASP A 155 -8.83 -16.35 -11.04
C ASP A 155 -8.98 -17.87 -11.14
N ILE A 156 -8.26 -18.59 -10.30
CA ILE A 156 -8.28 -20.05 -10.25
C ILE A 156 -8.88 -20.45 -8.91
N MET A 157 -9.97 -21.20 -8.95
CA MET A 157 -10.64 -21.69 -7.75
C MET A 157 -9.96 -22.98 -7.25
N PHE A 158 -9.61 -22.99 -5.97
CA PHE A 158 -9.13 -24.14 -5.24
C PHE A 158 -10.17 -24.59 -4.23
N GLN A 159 -10.52 -25.88 -4.25
CA GLN A 159 -11.41 -26.51 -3.29
C GLN A 159 -10.60 -27.11 -2.14
N VAL A 160 -10.96 -26.81 -0.90
CA VAL A 160 -10.33 -27.45 0.27
C VAL A 160 -10.82 -28.89 0.34
N VAL A 161 -9.88 -29.82 0.49
CA VAL A 161 -10.18 -31.25 0.53
C VAL A 161 -10.99 -31.58 1.79
N ASP A 162 -12.01 -32.44 1.62
CA ASP A 162 -12.92 -32.86 2.69
C ASP A 162 -13.66 -31.70 3.39
N SER A 163 -13.96 -30.63 2.63
CA SER A 163 -14.64 -29.42 3.11
C SER A 163 -15.47 -28.78 2.00
N ASP A 164 -16.45 -27.96 2.37
CA ASP A 164 -17.21 -27.11 1.44
C ASP A 164 -16.55 -25.75 1.19
N ILE A 165 -15.35 -25.52 1.76
CA ILE A 165 -14.59 -24.28 1.63
C ILE A 165 -13.89 -24.25 0.29
N SER A 166 -14.03 -23.14 -0.45
CA SER A 166 -13.23 -22.84 -1.63
C SER A 166 -12.71 -21.42 -1.56
N PHE A 167 -11.60 -21.16 -2.26
CA PHE A 167 -11.03 -19.83 -2.40
C PHE A 167 -10.43 -19.65 -3.78
N ASN A 168 -10.37 -18.39 -4.22
CA ASN A 168 -9.77 -18.03 -5.49
C ASN A 168 -8.35 -17.55 -5.29
N VAL A 169 -7.51 -17.88 -6.26
CA VAL A 169 -6.13 -17.39 -6.38
C VAL A 169 -6.00 -16.67 -7.71
N PHE A 170 -5.60 -15.39 -7.66
CA PHE A 170 -5.29 -14.67 -8.88
C PHE A 170 -3.86 -14.96 -9.33
N THR A 171 -3.68 -15.24 -10.62
CA THR A 171 -2.35 -15.41 -11.23
C THR A 171 -2.26 -14.76 -12.60
N THR A 172 -1.13 -14.13 -12.88
CA THR A 172 -0.77 -13.62 -14.22
C THR A 172 -0.19 -14.72 -15.11
N ARG A 173 0.10 -15.89 -14.53
CA ARG A 173 0.69 -17.04 -15.22
C ARG A 173 -0.17 -18.31 -15.08
N PRO A 174 -1.41 -18.30 -15.61
CA PRO A 174 -2.27 -19.49 -15.54
C PRO A 174 -1.69 -20.69 -16.31
N ASP A 175 -0.81 -20.43 -17.25
CA ASP A 175 -0.06 -21.45 -18.01
C ASP A 175 0.82 -22.35 -17.14
N THR A 176 1.24 -21.88 -15.97
CA THR A 176 2.10 -22.63 -15.03
C THR A 176 1.30 -23.47 -14.03
N LEU A 177 -0.03 -23.48 -14.09
CA LEU A 177 -0.89 -24.14 -13.10
C LEU A 177 -0.56 -25.62 -12.86
N PHE A 178 -0.19 -26.37 -13.90
CA PHE A 178 0.22 -27.76 -13.76
C PHE A 178 1.42 -27.99 -12.83
N GLY A 179 2.26 -26.98 -12.68
CA GLY A 179 3.41 -26.99 -11.79
C GLY A 179 3.13 -26.49 -10.36
N ALA A 180 1.88 -26.19 -10.02
CA ALA A 180 1.51 -25.75 -8.70
C ALA A 180 1.64 -26.92 -7.69
N THR A 181 2.50 -26.75 -6.71
CA THR A 181 2.78 -27.79 -5.69
C THR A 181 2.23 -27.43 -4.31
N PHE A 182 1.93 -26.17 -4.07
CA PHE A 182 1.24 -25.70 -2.87
C PHE A 182 0.51 -24.38 -3.16
N VAL A 183 -0.37 -23.98 -2.25
CA VAL A 183 -1.01 -22.66 -2.28
C VAL A 183 -0.72 -21.94 -0.98
N THR A 184 -0.55 -20.62 -1.06
CA THR A 184 -0.26 -19.78 0.10
C THR A 184 -1.29 -18.69 0.20
N LEU A 185 -1.91 -18.55 1.36
CA LEU A 185 -2.82 -17.46 1.71
C LEU A 185 -2.11 -16.45 2.61
N ALA A 186 -2.56 -15.20 2.56
CA ALA A 186 -2.16 -14.21 3.54
C ALA A 186 -2.59 -14.66 4.95
N PRO A 187 -1.79 -14.46 6.01
CA PRO A 187 -2.21 -14.77 7.37
C PRO A 187 -3.51 -14.11 7.81
N GLU A 188 -3.79 -12.91 7.28
CA GLU A 188 -5.00 -12.12 7.51
C GLU A 188 -6.13 -12.37 6.48
N HIS A 189 -6.00 -13.38 5.63
CA HIS A 189 -7.06 -13.75 4.69
C HIS A 189 -8.35 -14.13 5.44
N PRO A 190 -9.55 -13.77 4.97
CA PRO A 190 -10.81 -14.04 5.69
C PRO A 190 -11.05 -15.50 6.09
N LEU A 191 -10.51 -16.45 5.32
CA LEU A 191 -10.63 -17.89 5.60
C LEU A 191 -9.53 -18.45 6.50
N SER A 192 -8.49 -17.68 6.83
CA SER A 192 -7.30 -18.21 7.52
C SER A 192 -7.63 -18.82 8.87
N GLN A 193 -8.42 -18.13 9.68
CA GLN A 193 -8.85 -18.65 10.98
C GLN A 193 -9.65 -19.95 10.85
N GLN A 194 -10.59 -20.00 9.91
CA GLN A 194 -11.43 -21.19 9.68
C GLN A 194 -10.60 -22.39 9.17
N LEU A 195 -9.56 -22.12 8.38
CA LEU A 195 -8.69 -23.17 7.84
C LEU A 195 -7.78 -23.80 8.91
N VAL A 196 -7.36 -23.02 9.90
CA VAL A 196 -6.42 -23.47 10.93
C VAL A 196 -7.12 -23.96 12.21
N GLU A 197 -8.39 -23.62 12.38
CA GLU A 197 -9.17 -23.97 13.56
C GLU A 197 -9.18 -25.48 13.82
N GLY A 198 -8.81 -25.86 15.04
CA GLY A 198 -8.73 -27.25 15.48
C GLY A 198 -7.54 -28.05 14.94
N THR A 199 -6.59 -27.40 14.28
CA THR A 199 -5.31 -28.01 13.89
C THR A 199 -4.22 -27.72 14.92
N GLU A 200 -3.15 -28.48 14.91
CA GLU A 200 -1.98 -28.26 15.77
C GLU A 200 -1.21 -26.95 15.39
N PHE A 201 -1.48 -26.36 14.23
CA PHE A 201 -0.82 -25.19 13.68
C PHE A 201 -1.49 -23.85 14.06
N GLU A 202 -2.59 -23.89 14.80
CA GLU A 202 -3.37 -22.69 15.17
C GLU A 202 -2.54 -21.67 15.97
N THR A 203 -1.70 -22.16 16.89
CA THR A 203 -0.84 -21.29 17.71
C THR A 203 0.23 -20.60 16.87
N ASP A 204 0.87 -21.33 15.95
CA ASP A 204 1.92 -20.79 15.10
C ASP A 204 1.33 -19.82 14.07
N TRP A 205 0.15 -20.13 13.51
CA TRP A 205 -0.56 -19.20 12.66
C TRP A 205 -0.90 -17.91 13.38
N LYS A 206 -1.39 -17.98 14.60
CA LYS A 206 -1.74 -16.78 15.38
C LYS A 206 -0.52 -15.89 15.61
N ALA A 207 0.63 -16.47 15.92
CA ALA A 207 1.88 -15.73 16.07
C ALA A 207 2.29 -15.03 14.75
N LEU A 208 2.17 -15.73 13.60
CA LEU A 208 2.45 -15.17 12.29
C LEU A 208 1.45 -14.07 11.91
N HIS A 209 0.16 -14.29 12.17
CA HIS A 209 -0.91 -13.32 11.93
C HIS A 209 -0.66 -12.02 12.72
N ASP A 210 -0.39 -12.12 14.03
CA ASP A 210 -0.15 -10.97 14.90
C ASP A 210 1.12 -10.20 14.48
N GLU A 211 2.16 -10.92 14.03
CA GLU A 211 3.36 -10.28 13.47
C GLU A 211 3.02 -9.48 12.20
N VAL A 212 2.25 -10.06 11.29
CA VAL A 212 1.94 -9.48 9.98
C VAL A 212 0.99 -8.30 10.09
N VAL A 213 -0.06 -8.39 10.90
CA VAL A 213 -1.05 -7.31 11.09
C VAL A 213 -0.41 -6.06 11.70
N ASN A 214 0.64 -6.22 12.50
CA ASN A 214 1.38 -5.10 13.09
C ASN A 214 2.48 -4.51 12.18
N MET A 215 2.72 -5.10 10.98
CA MET A 215 3.65 -4.55 10.01
C MET A 215 2.96 -3.58 9.06
N SER A 216 3.68 -2.51 8.66
CA SER A 216 3.23 -1.71 7.52
C SER A 216 3.38 -2.50 6.21
N GLU A 217 2.54 -2.24 5.23
CA GLU A 217 2.62 -2.86 3.90
C GLU A 217 4.01 -2.64 3.26
N PHE A 218 4.60 -1.47 3.46
CA PHE A 218 5.96 -1.15 3.01
C PHE A 218 7.04 -2.01 3.70
N ASP A 219 6.96 -2.19 5.03
CA ASP A 219 7.90 -3.05 5.76
C ASP A 219 7.73 -4.51 5.35
N ARG A 220 6.51 -4.92 5.03
CA ARG A 220 6.19 -6.24 4.54
C ARG A 220 6.83 -6.51 3.18
N ILE A 221 6.70 -5.59 2.23
CA ILE A 221 7.35 -5.65 0.91
C ILE A 221 8.88 -5.67 1.07
N LYS A 222 9.44 -4.83 1.94
CA LYS A 222 10.88 -4.77 2.19
C LYS A 222 11.43 -6.05 2.84
N ASN A 223 10.63 -6.71 3.67
CA ASN A 223 11.01 -7.94 4.38
C ASN A 223 10.63 -9.23 3.61
N MET A 224 10.15 -9.12 2.36
CA MET A 224 9.82 -10.30 1.52
C MET A 224 10.97 -11.29 1.35
N ASN A 225 12.20 -10.88 1.57
CA ASN A 225 13.38 -11.75 1.55
C ASN A 225 13.49 -12.66 2.81
N LYS A 226 12.76 -12.36 3.89
CA LYS A 226 12.69 -13.19 5.10
C LYS A 226 11.34 -13.88 5.15
N LYS A 227 11.16 -14.87 4.27
CA LYS A 227 9.92 -15.62 4.19
C LYS A 227 9.68 -16.41 5.47
N LYS A 228 8.47 -16.33 5.97
CA LYS A 228 7.94 -17.15 7.06
C LYS A 228 6.62 -17.73 6.60
N GLY A 229 6.41 -19.00 6.89
CA GLY A 229 5.17 -19.68 6.59
C GLY A 229 4.74 -20.60 7.72
N VAL A 230 3.45 -20.85 7.79
CA VAL A 230 2.84 -21.82 8.67
C VAL A 230 1.93 -22.71 7.84
N PHE A 231 2.08 -24.03 7.98
CA PHE A 231 1.16 -24.97 7.36
C PHE A 231 -0.21 -24.87 8.03
N SER A 232 -1.28 -24.90 7.24
CA SER A 232 -2.64 -24.79 7.78
C SER A 232 -3.17 -26.11 8.38
N GLY A 233 -2.48 -27.22 8.15
CA GLY A 233 -3.01 -28.57 8.43
C GLY A 233 -4.03 -29.07 7.41
N ARG A 234 -4.29 -28.27 6.35
CA ARG A 234 -5.28 -28.57 5.30
C ARG A 234 -4.64 -28.64 3.92
N TYR A 235 -5.35 -29.28 3.02
CA TYR A 235 -4.94 -29.44 1.62
C TYR A 235 -6.03 -28.87 0.70
N ALA A 236 -5.62 -28.38 -0.46
CA ALA A 236 -6.51 -28.03 -1.55
C ALA A 236 -6.41 -29.10 -2.66
N ALA A 237 -7.50 -29.30 -3.38
CA ALA A 237 -7.48 -30.11 -4.58
C ALA A 237 -6.91 -29.28 -5.73
N HIS A 238 -5.88 -29.75 -6.41
CA HIS A 238 -5.36 -29.13 -7.61
C HIS A 238 -6.43 -29.17 -8.71
N PRO A 239 -6.86 -28.01 -9.28
CA PRO A 239 -8.07 -27.95 -10.10
C PRO A 239 -8.00 -28.75 -11.41
N LEU A 240 -6.81 -29.08 -11.92
CA LEU A 240 -6.63 -29.84 -13.15
C LEU A 240 -6.31 -31.32 -12.91
N THR A 241 -5.51 -31.65 -11.88
CA THR A 241 -5.04 -33.01 -11.62
C THR A 241 -5.84 -33.72 -10.54
N GLY A 242 -6.50 -32.98 -9.67
CA GLY A 242 -7.18 -33.51 -8.48
C GLY A 242 -6.23 -33.91 -7.34
N GLU A 243 -4.93 -33.74 -7.50
CA GLU A 243 -3.94 -34.02 -6.47
C GLU A 243 -4.11 -33.11 -5.25
N LYS A 244 -3.79 -33.63 -4.07
CA LYS A 244 -3.83 -32.85 -2.83
C LYS A 244 -2.56 -32.03 -2.71
N ILE A 245 -2.66 -30.71 -2.68
CA ILE A 245 -1.56 -29.79 -2.46
C ILE A 245 -1.75 -29.05 -1.14
N PRO A 246 -0.69 -28.82 -0.34
CA PRO A 246 -0.82 -28.21 0.98
C PRO A 246 -1.19 -26.73 0.90
N ILE A 247 -1.97 -26.27 1.89
CA ILE A 247 -2.33 -24.86 2.07
C ILE A 247 -1.43 -24.28 3.16
N TRP A 248 -0.70 -23.21 2.82
CA TRP A 248 0.18 -22.49 3.73
C TRP A 248 -0.33 -21.08 4.00
N PHE A 249 0.07 -20.50 5.12
CA PHE A 249 0.00 -19.05 5.36
C PHE A 249 1.40 -18.47 5.24
N GLY A 250 1.56 -17.38 4.48
CA GLY A 250 2.87 -16.80 4.24
C GLY A 250 2.89 -15.29 4.43
N ASN A 251 3.91 -14.77 5.13
CA ASN A 251 4.07 -13.34 5.37
C ASN A 251 4.32 -12.52 4.09
N PHE A 252 4.67 -13.17 2.99
CA PHE A 252 4.94 -12.56 1.68
C PHE A 252 3.71 -12.44 0.78
N VAL A 253 2.56 -13.01 1.19
CA VAL A 253 1.27 -12.86 0.51
C VAL A 253 0.51 -11.70 1.16
N ILE A 254 0.04 -10.75 0.36
CA ILE A 254 -0.64 -9.54 0.82
C ILE A 254 -2.13 -9.70 0.58
N ALA A 255 -2.95 -9.57 1.62
CA ALA A 255 -4.41 -9.80 1.53
C ALA A 255 -5.13 -8.77 0.65
N THR A 256 -4.58 -7.56 0.51
CA THR A 256 -5.14 -6.48 -0.31
C THR A 256 -4.75 -6.57 -1.79
N TYR A 257 -3.87 -7.50 -2.16
CA TYR A 257 -3.45 -7.71 -3.54
C TYR A 257 -4.12 -8.97 -4.12
N GLY A 258 -4.86 -8.79 -5.22
CA GLY A 258 -5.63 -9.86 -5.85
C GLY A 258 -6.67 -10.44 -4.91
N THR A 259 -6.63 -11.75 -4.71
CA THR A 259 -7.54 -12.49 -3.83
C THR A 259 -6.97 -12.74 -2.43
N GLY A 260 -5.77 -12.24 -2.12
CA GLY A 260 -5.07 -12.58 -0.88
C GLY A 260 -4.50 -13.99 -0.84
N GLY A 261 -4.44 -14.66 -1.98
CA GLY A 261 -3.88 -16.00 -2.16
C GLY A 261 -3.02 -16.10 -3.41
N VAL A 262 -2.02 -16.97 -3.39
CA VAL A 262 -1.15 -17.26 -4.52
C VAL A 262 -0.99 -18.77 -4.69
N MET A 263 -0.97 -19.25 -5.93
CA MET A 263 -0.49 -20.58 -6.24
C MET A 263 1.03 -20.54 -6.33
N ALA A 264 1.69 -21.51 -5.76
CA ALA A 264 3.14 -21.58 -5.76
C ALA A 264 3.64 -22.61 -6.77
N VAL A 265 4.56 -22.13 -7.62
CA VAL A 265 5.13 -22.94 -8.71
C VAL A 265 6.67 -22.94 -8.61
N PRO A 266 7.27 -23.74 -7.74
CA PRO A 266 8.71 -23.75 -7.47
C PRO A 266 9.60 -23.97 -8.70
N ALA A 267 9.07 -24.58 -9.75
CA ALA A 267 9.81 -24.79 -11.00
C ALA A 267 9.95 -23.54 -11.87
N HIS A 268 9.14 -22.49 -11.62
CA HIS A 268 9.06 -21.28 -12.44
C HIS A 268 9.19 -19.96 -11.65
N ASP A 269 9.20 -20.02 -10.31
CA ASP A 269 9.38 -18.84 -9.45
C ASP A 269 10.43 -19.13 -8.38
N GLU A 270 11.53 -18.37 -8.38
CA GLU A 270 12.63 -18.52 -7.42
C GLU A 270 12.17 -18.32 -5.98
N ARG A 271 11.17 -17.45 -5.77
CA ARG A 271 10.63 -17.18 -4.42
C ARG A 271 9.86 -18.39 -3.90
N ASP A 272 9.08 -19.06 -4.75
CA ASP A 272 8.35 -20.27 -4.39
C ASP A 272 9.30 -21.43 -4.15
N HIS A 273 10.35 -21.51 -4.97
CA HIS A 273 11.40 -22.52 -4.82
C HIS A 273 12.17 -22.39 -3.49
N ASP A 274 12.53 -21.14 -3.12
CA ASP A 274 13.19 -20.89 -1.83
C ASP A 274 12.30 -21.23 -0.64
N PHE A 275 10.99 -20.90 -0.77
CA PHE A 275 10.03 -21.26 0.27
C PHE A 275 9.85 -22.78 0.39
N ALA A 276 9.70 -23.47 -0.73
CA ALA A 276 9.61 -24.94 -0.73
C ALA A 276 10.81 -25.58 -0.05
N LYS A 277 12.03 -25.14 -0.38
CA LYS A 277 13.26 -25.65 0.28
C LYS A 277 13.35 -25.39 1.77
N MET A 278 12.71 -24.34 2.25
CA MET A 278 12.74 -23.98 3.68
C MET A 278 11.85 -24.90 4.52
N TYR A 279 10.80 -25.45 3.91
CA TYR A 279 9.76 -26.21 4.61
C TYR A 279 9.59 -27.66 4.10
N GLU A 280 10.59 -28.19 3.39
CA GLU A 280 10.69 -29.61 3.01
C GLU A 280 10.68 -30.57 4.20
#